data_c7250e58e19066ec812f30f8889e78f8
#
_entry.id   c7250e58e19066ec812f30f8889e78f8
#
_cell.length_a   1.000
_cell.length_b   1.000
_cell.length_c   1.000
_cell.angle_alpha   90.00
_cell.angle_beta   90.00
_cell.angle_gamma   90.00
#
_symmetry.space_group_name_H-M   'P 1'
#
loop_
_entity.id
_entity.type
_entity.pdbx_description
1 polymer ?
#
loop_
_entity_poly.entity_id
_entity_poly.type
_entity_poly.pdbx_seq_one_letter_code
_entity_poly.pdbx_strand_id
1 'polypeptide(L)'
;FLVRESDGMLLRDGEGEDAAWMVWDEAAGKAVPNTTEGVTAALSGTFEVDGETCRTSFDHLVDEVSKYTLEYTSEITGLDPDVIETFAMEYINAKPAGIRMGQGMQRVYNSHSPFRTVATLAAVAGYIGVEGGGASHAGGTASIRSTPGITIPAFNYDDWANTGANEANMVKSSLIYQCAVEHD
;
A
#
# COMPACT_ATOMS: atom_id res chain seq x y z
N PHE A 1 0.57 -13.88 7.39
CA PHE A 1 0.28 -14.76 6.25
C PHE A 1 1.52 -15.56 5.90
N LEU A 2 1.31 -16.78 5.38
CA LEU A 2 2.37 -17.66 4.92
C LEU A 2 2.66 -17.43 3.43
N VAL A 3 3.96 -17.40 3.09
CA VAL A 3 4.47 -17.28 1.73
C VAL A 3 5.28 -18.53 1.42
N ARG A 4 5.05 -19.16 0.28
CA ARG A 4 5.82 -20.33 -0.16
C ARG A 4 7.20 -19.88 -0.65
N GLU A 5 8.25 -20.56 -0.19
CA GLU A 5 9.62 -20.25 -0.61
C GLU A 5 9.88 -20.69 -2.07
N SER A 6 9.12 -21.65 -2.58
CA SER A 6 9.30 -22.20 -3.93
C SER A 6 8.97 -21.22 -5.05
N ASP A 7 7.96 -20.37 -4.86
CA ASP A 7 7.45 -19.44 -5.89
C ASP A 7 7.18 -18.00 -5.40
N GLY A 8 7.37 -17.74 -4.10
CA GLY A 8 7.13 -16.44 -3.49
C GLY A 8 5.64 -16.02 -3.42
N MET A 9 4.73 -16.97 -3.61
CA MET A 9 3.30 -16.69 -3.58
C MET A 9 2.71 -16.96 -2.20
N LEU A 10 1.68 -16.20 -1.83
CA LEU A 10 0.93 -16.43 -0.60
C LEU A 10 0.27 -17.81 -0.63
N LEU A 11 0.42 -18.57 0.45
CA LEU A 11 -0.24 -19.85 0.64
C LEU A 11 -1.75 -19.64 0.78
N ARG A 12 -2.53 -20.42 0.04
CA ARG A 12 -4.00 -20.37 0.04
C ARG A 12 -4.58 -21.77 0.22
N ASP A 13 -5.72 -21.85 0.89
CA ASP A 13 -6.56 -23.04 0.96
C ASP A 13 -7.74 -22.87 0.00
N GLY A 14 -7.91 -23.79 -0.94
CA GLY A 14 -8.88 -23.72 -2.02
C GLY A 14 -8.39 -23.08 -3.31
N GLU A 15 -9.29 -22.92 -4.26
CA GLU A 15 -9.05 -22.33 -5.58
C GLU A 15 -9.93 -21.11 -5.84
N GLY A 16 -9.50 -20.24 -6.74
CA GLY A 16 -10.27 -19.08 -7.18
C GLY A 16 -10.28 -17.92 -6.19
N GLU A 17 -11.30 -17.07 -6.29
CA GLU A 17 -11.40 -15.84 -5.50
C GLU A 17 -11.78 -16.12 -4.04
N ASP A 18 -12.47 -17.22 -3.77
CA ASP A 18 -12.93 -17.60 -2.43
C ASP A 18 -11.86 -18.36 -1.61
N ALA A 19 -10.70 -18.65 -2.18
CA ALA A 19 -9.62 -19.34 -1.49
C ALA A 19 -9.10 -18.53 -0.31
N ALA A 20 -9.07 -19.12 0.87
CA ALA A 20 -8.64 -18.46 2.10
C ALA A 20 -7.11 -18.27 2.14
N TRP A 21 -6.67 -17.17 2.74
CA TRP A 21 -5.26 -16.93 3.02
C TRP A 21 -4.83 -17.70 4.27
N MET A 22 -3.68 -18.36 4.23
CA MET A 22 -3.21 -19.19 5.31
C MET A 22 -2.29 -18.42 6.27
N VAL A 23 -2.42 -18.71 7.54
CA VAL A 23 -1.55 -18.26 8.64
C VAL A 23 -1.10 -19.47 9.44
N TRP A 24 0.04 -19.37 10.13
CA TRP A 24 0.44 -20.39 11.08
C TRP A 24 -0.16 -20.08 12.45
N ASP A 25 -0.93 -21.02 12.98
CA ASP A 25 -1.45 -20.92 14.34
C ASP A 25 -0.45 -21.50 15.35
N GLU A 26 0.14 -20.64 16.17
CA GLU A 26 1.11 -21.05 17.19
C GLU A 26 0.50 -21.99 18.23
N ALA A 27 -0.77 -21.81 18.55
CA ALA A 27 -1.44 -22.64 19.55
C ALA A 27 -1.77 -24.05 19.02
N ALA A 28 -2.16 -24.15 17.77
CA ALA A 28 -2.48 -25.42 17.12
C ALA A 28 -1.27 -26.09 16.46
N GLY A 29 -0.16 -25.37 16.25
CA GLY A 29 1.07 -25.85 15.59
C GLY A 29 0.84 -26.27 14.14
N LYS A 30 -0.04 -25.59 13.42
CA LYS A 30 -0.39 -25.88 12.02
C LYS A 30 -0.84 -24.65 11.25
N ALA A 31 -0.81 -24.74 9.92
CA ALA A 31 -1.41 -23.73 9.05
C ALA A 31 -2.95 -23.84 9.10
N VAL A 32 -3.61 -22.68 9.20
CA VAL A 32 -5.08 -22.55 9.20
C VAL A 32 -5.51 -21.35 8.37
N PRO A 33 -6.73 -21.33 7.84
CA PRO A 33 -7.31 -20.13 7.22
C PRO A 33 -7.29 -18.94 8.18
N ASN A 34 -6.97 -17.77 7.67
CA ASN A 34 -6.93 -16.52 8.45
C ASN A 34 -8.31 -16.12 9.04
N THR A 35 -9.38 -16.71 8.53
CA THR A 35 -10.77 -16.52 9.01
C THR A 35 -11.14 -17.45 10.16
N THR A 36 -10.26 -18.35 10.58
CA THR A 36 -10.48 -19.26 11.70
C THR A 36 -10.56 -18.47 13.02
N GLU A 37 -11.59 -18.71 13.80
CA GLU A 37 -11.76 -18.05 15.10
C GLU A 37 -10.71 -18.52 16.12
N GLY A 38 -10.21 -17.60 16.94
CA GLY A 38 -9.31 -17.90 18.05
C GLY A 38 -7.85 -18.19 17.64
N VAL A 39 -7.47 -17.92 16.40
CA VAL A 39 -6.11 -18.12 15.90
C VAL A 39 -5.11 -17.19 16.59
N THR A 40 -3.99 -17.75 17.04
CA THR A 40 -2.81 -17.00 17.42
C THR A 40 -1.78 -17.05 16.29
N ALA A 41 -1.93 -16.12 15.35
CA ALA A 41 -1.10 -16.12 14.15
C ALA A 41 0.36 -15.78 14.46
N ALA A 42 1.28 -16.65 14.03
CA ALA A 42 2.72 -16.40 14.13
C ALA A 42 3.10 -15.13 13.35
N LEU A 43 3.84 -14.24 14.00
CA LEU A 43 4.37 -13.05 13.34
C LEU A 43 5.59 -13.40 12.47
N SER A 44 6.48 -14.25 12.97
CA SER A 44 7.74 -14.64 12.34
C SER A 44 7.92 -16.15 12.39
N GLY A 45 8.64 -16.73 11.45
CA GLY A 45 9.00 -18.13 11.44
C GLY A 45 8.99 -18.78 10.07
N THR A 46 9.62 -19.96 10.01
CA THR A 46 9.63 -20.84 8.84
C THR A 46 8.92 -22.14 9.22
N PHE A 47 8.00 -22.59 8.40
CA PHE A 47 7.10 -23.68 8.68
C PHE A 47 7.00 -24.63 7.47
N GLU A 48 6.82 -25.92 7.73
CA GLU A 48 6.51 -26.91 6.70
C GLU A 48 5.01 -27.13 6.64
N VAL A 49 4.40 -26.92 5.48
CA VAL A 49 2.96 -27.10 5.24
C VAL A 49 2.80 -27.96 4.01
N ASP A 50 2.30 -29.20 4.20
CA ASP A 50 2.06 -30.19 3.12
C ASP A 50 3.29 -30.46 2.25
N GLY A 51 4.49 -30.42 2.84
CA GLY A 51 5.77 -30.63 2.15
C GLY A 51 6.32 -29.39 1.43
N GLU A 52 5.73 -28.23 1.67
CA GLU A 52 6.15 -26.93 1.15
C GLU A 52 6.75 -26.10 2.29
N THR A 53 7.94 -25.57 2.11
CA THR A 53 8.55 -24.64 3.07
C THR A 53 7.91 -23.24 2.90
N CYS A 54 7.34 -22.74 3.97
CA CYS A 54 6.69 -21.43 4.01
C CYS A 54 7.31 -20.52 5.08
N ARG A 55 7.45 -19.25 4.77
CA ARG A 55 7.83 -18.20 5.74
C ARG A 55 6.70 -17.20 5.91
N THR A 56 6.72 -16.47 7.01
CA THR A 56 5.74 -15.39 7.19
C THR A 56 6.01 -14.23 6.24
N SER A 57 4.96 -13.56 5.80
CA SER A 57 5.07 -12.33 5.01
C SER A 57 5.81 -11.21 5.77
N PHE A 58 5.81 -11.26 7.09
CA PHE A 58 6.55 -10.31 7.92
C PHE A 58 8.06 -10.53 7.81
N ASP A 59 8.53 -11.78 7.80
CA ASP A 59 9.95 -12.08 7.61
C ASP A 59 10.46 -11.63 6.24
N HIS A 60 9.65 -11.82 5.18
CA HIS A 60 9.99 -11.29 3.86
C HIS A 60 10.05 -9.74 3.85
N LEU A 61 9.17 -9.08 4.60
CA LEU A 61 9.22 -7.63 4.76
C LEU A 61 10.49 -7.20 5.49
N VAL A 62 10.87 -7.90 6.56
CA VAL A 62 12.11 -7.62 7.31
C VAL A 62 13.33 -7.77 6.41
N ASP A 63 13.40 -8.84 5.63
CA ASP A 63 14.49 -9.04 4.67
C ASP A 63 14.56 -7.90 3.63
N GLU A 64 13.40 -7.49 3.10
CA GLU A 64 13.32 -6.40 2.11
C GLU A 64 13.75 -5.05 2.70
N VAL A 65 13.36 -4.73 3.93
CA VAL A 65 13.69 -3.43 4.53
C VAL A 65 15.08 -3.38 5.17
N SER A 66 15.70 -4.53 5.46
CA SER A 66 17.00 -4.61 6.12
C SER A 66 18.13 -3.89 5.38
N LYS A 67 18.01 -3.75 4.06
CA LYS A 67 18.94 -3.01 3.20
C LYS A 67 18.88 -1.48 3.35
N TYR A 68 17.78 -0.97 3.93
CA TYR A 68 17.58 0.47 4.15
C TYR A 68 18.03 0.86 5.56
N THR A 69 19.35 0.79 5.79
CA THR A 69 19.94 1.20 7.09
C THR A 69 19.80 2.70 7.31
N LEU A 70 20.01 3.15 8.55
CA LEU A 70 20.01 4.60 8.86
C LEU A 70 21.07 5.35 8.04
N GLU A 71 22.27 4.77 7.89
CA GLU A 71 23.35 5.35 7.11
C GLU A 71 22.99 5.47 5.63
N TYR A 72 22.47 4.38 5.04
CA TYR A 72 22.02 4.39 3.65
C TYR A 72 20.90 5.41 3.42
N THR A 73 19.93 5.44 4.32
CA THR A 73 18.80 6.37 4.24
C THR A 73 19.27 7.82 4.40
N SER A 74 20.21 8.08 5.31
CA SER A 74 20.84 9.39 5.50
C SER A 74 21.56 9.86 4.24
N GLU A 75 22.33 8.99 3.59
CA GLU A 75 23.04 9.29 2.35
C GLU A 75 22.08 9.69 1.22
N ILE A 76 20.96 8.96 1.06
CA ILE A 76 20.00 9.23 0.00
C ILE A 76 19.14 10.47 0.27
N THR A 77 18.74 10.68 1.53
CA THR A 77 17.81 11.78 1.90
C THR A 77 18.51 13.07 2.26
N GLY A 78 19.79 13.01 2.64
CA GLY A 78 20.53 14.12 3.21
C GLY A 78 20.12 14.50 4.64
N LEU A 79 19.32 13.66 5.30
CA LEU A 79 18.92 13.84 6.70
C LEU A 79 19.92 13.18 7.62
N ASP A 80 20.12 13.79 8.80
CA ASP A 80 20.95 13.19 9.86
C ASP A 80 20.31 11.87 10.35
N PRO A 81 21.11 10.80 10.55
CA PRO A 81 20.61 9.54 11.07
C PRO A 81 19.80 9.68 12.36
N ASP A 82 20.24 10.52 13.30
CA ASP A 82 19.55 10.74 14.58
C ASP A 82 18.16 11.37 14.38
N VAL A 83 17.99 12.21 13.35
CA VAL A 83 16.71 12.81 12.97
C VAL A 83 15.76 11.74 12.43
N ILE A 84 16.27 10.84 11.58
CA ILE A 84 15.48 9.73 11.02
C ILE A 84 15.01 8.79 12.13
N GLU A 85 15.91 8.39 13.03
CA GLU A 85 15.59 7.51 14.16
C GLU A 85 14.59 8.17 15.11
N THR A 86 14.82 9.43 15.49
CA THR A 86 13.93 10.20 16.37
C THR A 86 12.53 10.26 15.78
N PHE A 87 12.40 10.60 14.50
CA PHE A 87 11.11 10.65 13.82
C PHE A 87 10.39 9.28 13.83
N ALA A 88 11.11 8.20 13.55
CA ALA A 88 10.54 6.85 13.56
C ALA A 88 10.05 6.47 14.96
N MET A 89 10.82 6.81 16.00
CA MET A 89 10.45 6.54 17.41
C MET A 89 9.27 7.40 17.87
N GLU A 90 9.22 8.66 17.49
CA GLU A 90 8.08 9.55 17.76
C GLU A 90 6.81 9.03 17.09
N TYR A 91 6.90 8.61 15.82
CA TYR A 91 5.77 8.04 15.09
C TYR A 91 5.22 6.79 15.79
N ILE A 92 6.08 5.84 16.14
CA ILE A 92 5.66 4.57 16.76
C ILE A 92 5.08 4.75 18.17
N ASN A 93 5.52 5.79 18.89
CA ASN A 93 5.12 6.05 20.26
C ASN A 93 3.91 6.99 20.38
N ALA A 94 3.47 7.63 19.31
CA ALA A 94 2.37 8.61 19.31
C ALA A 94 1.00 8.03 19.70
N LYS A 95 0.72 6.79 19.37
CA LYS A 95 -0.43 5.92 19.73
C LYS A 95 -1.79 6.63 19.88
N PRO A 96 -2.49 6.94 18.81
CA PRO A 96 -2.18 6.63 17.41
C PRO A 96 -1.46 7.76 16.68
N ALA A 97 -0.94 7.45 15.51
CA ALA A 97 -0.48 8.45 14.55
C ALA A 97 -1.08 8.23 13.16
N GLY A 98 -1.39 9.30 12.47
CA GLY A 98 -1.91 9.26 11.10
C GLY A 98 -0.95 9.94 10.14
N ILE A 99 -0.76 9.35 8.95
CA ILE A 99 -0.01 9.96 7.85
C ILE A 99 -0.99 10.39 6.76
N ARG A 100 -0.98 11.68 6.44
CA ARG A 100 -1.77 12.20 5.33
C ARG A 100 -0.88 12.46 4.12
N MET A 101 -1.15 11.73 3.04
CA MET A 101 -0.44 11.87 1.78
C MET A 101 -1.12 12.90 0.88
N GLY A 102 -0.34 13.77 0.27
CA GLY A 102 -0.83 14.79 -0.65
C GLY A 102 -0.79 14.34 -2.10
N GLN A 103 -1.32 15.18 -2.99
CA GLN A 103 -1.38 14.93 -4.43
C GLN A 103 -0.01 14.91 -5.12
N GLY A 104 0.99 15.59 -4.57
CA GLY A 104 2.35 15.61 -5.14
C GLY A 104 2.92 14.21 -5.32
N MET A 105 2.66 13.32 -4.40
CA MET A 105 3.12 11.93 -4.45
C MET A 105 2.55 11.13 -5.64
N GLN A 106 1.40 11.54 -6.18
CA GLN A 106 0.78 10.86 -7.35
C GLN A 106 1.42 11.25 -8.69
N ARG A 107 2.20 12.34 -8.70
CA ARG A 107 2.66 12.97 -9.93
C ARG A 107 4.10 12.63 -10.28
N VAL A 108 4.65 11.61 -9.66
CA VAL A 108 6.00 11.10 -9.91
C VAL A 108 5.92 9.71 -10.53
N TYR A 109 6.97 9.36 -11.27
CA TYR A 109 7.11 8.00 -11.78
C TYR A 109 7.09 7.00 -10.62
N ASN A 110 6.42 5.86 -10.84
CA ASN A 110 6.28 4.79 -9.84
C ASN A 110 5.59 5.24 -8.52
N SER A 111 4.67 6.19 -8.61
CA SER A 111 4.01 6.81 -7.45
C SER A 111 3.29 5.82 -6.51
N HIS A 112 2.85 4.66 -7.03
CA HIS A 112 2.19 3.62 -6.22
C HIS A 112 3.11 3.05 -5.13
N SER A 113 4.42 3.01 -5.36
CA SER A 113 5.39 2.45 -4.41
C SER A 113 5.44 3.24 -3.08
N PRO A 114 5.64 4.59 -3.07
CA PRO A 114 5.57 5.37 -1.84
C PRO A 114 4.24 5.22 -1.09
N PHE A 115 3.10 5.15 -1.80
CA PHE A 115 1.80 4.95 -1.15
C PHE A 115 1.72 3.61 -0.44
N ARG A 116 2.18 2.54 -1.08
CA ARG A 116 2.24 1.20 -0.46
C ARG A 116 3.16 1.18 0.74
N THR A 117 4.34 1.81 0.65
CA THR A 117 5.31 1.89 1.76
C THR A 117 4.70 2.59 2.98
N VAL A 118 4.02 3.73 2.78
CA VAL A 118 3.34 4.44 3.88
C VAL A 118 2.21 3.61 4.48
N ALA A 119 1.43 2.92 3.66
CA ALA A 119 0.37 2.01 4.15
C ALA A 119 0.97 0.83 4.94
N THR A 120 2.08 0.27 4.48
CA THR A 120 2.82 -0.79 5.18
C THR A 120 3.36 -0.29 6.52
N LEU A 121 3.94 0.92 6.56
CA LEU A 121 4.42 1.54 7.80
C LEU A 121 3.29 1.70 8.82
N ALA A 122 2.13 2.19 8.40
CA ALA A 122 0.96 2.32 9.26
C ALA A 122 0.45 0.96 9.77
N ALA A 123 0.51 -0.08 8.93
CA ALA A 123 0.13 -1.44 9.31
C ALA A 123 1.10 -2.04 10.34
N VAL A 124 2.41 -1.91 10.13
CA VAL A 124 3.46 -2.39 11.08
C VAL A 124 3.37 -1.67 12.42
N ALA A 125 3.06 -0.37 12.41
CA ALA A 125 2.85 0.41 13.63
C ALA A 125 1.53 0.06 14.37
N GLY A 126 0.65 -0.75 13.76
CA GLY A 126 -0.65 -1.11 14.33
C GLY A 126 -1.68 0.02 14.29
N TYR A 127 -1.57 0.96 13.35
CA TYR A 127 -2.45 2.13 13.28
C TYR A 127 -3.57 2.00 12.25
N ILE A 128 -3.63 0.88 11.50
CA ILE A 128 -4.73 0.62 10.56
C ILE A 128 -5.99 0.21 11.33
N GLY A 129 -7.11 0.86 11.03
CA GLY A 129 -8.39 0.60 11.71
C GLY A 129 -8.53 1.21 13.10
N VAL A 130 -7.56 2.03 13.53
CA VAL A 130 -7.59 2.74 14.81
C VAL A 130 -8.03 4.17 14.57
N GLU A 131 -8.95 4.68 15.39
CA GLU A 131 -9.44 6.06 15.32
C GLU A 131 -8.28 7.05 15.52
N GLY A 132 -8.10 7.97 14.57
CA GLY A 132 -6.98 8.91 14.55
C GLY A 132 -5.67 8.37 14.00
N GLY A 133 -5.60 7.08 13.66
CA GLY A 133 -4.44 6.41 13.07
C GLY A 133 -4.55 6.19 11.57
N GLY A 134 -3.55 5.53 11.02
CA GLY A 134 -3.53 5.01 9.65
C GLY A 134 -2.87 5.90 8.62
N ALA A 135 -3.13 5.57 7.36
CA ALA A 135 -2.63 6.29 6.20
C ALA A 135 -3.81 6.81 5.38
N SER A 136 -3.85 8.09 5.10
CA SER A 136 -4.94 8.72 4.34
C SER A 136 -4.40 9.51 3.16
N HIS A 137 -5.20 9.58 2.10
CA HIS A 137 -4.93 10.40 0.95
C HIS A 137 -5.88 11.60 0.90
N ALA A 138 -5.41 12.74 0.39
CA ALA A 138 -6.25 13.91 0.15
C ALA A 138 -7.19 13.65 -1.04
N GLY A 139 -8.25 12.86 -0.82
CA GLY A 139 -9.23 12.45 -1.84
C GLY A 139 -10.13 13.58 -2.36
N GLY A 140 -10.05 14.79 -1.78
CA GLY A 140 -10.98 15.88 -2.08
C GLY A 140 -11.01 16.36 -3.53
N THR A 141 -9.89 16.24 -4.23
CA THR A 141 -9.84 16.65 -5.65
C THR A 141 -10.41 15.63 -6.62
N ALA A 142 -10.54 14.37 -6.23
CA ALA A 142 -11.23 13.38 -7.05
C ALA A 142 -12.76 13.61 -7.02
N SER A 143 -13.27 14.18 -5.93
CA SER A 143 -14.70 14.45 -5.76
C SER A 143 -15.17 15.80 -6.36
N ILE A 144 -14.25 16.66 -6.78
CA ILE A 144 -14.63 17.88 -7.54
C ILE A 144 -15.34 17.53 -8.86
N ARG A 145 -15.11 16.34 -9.39
CA ARG A 145 -15.76 15.84 -10.61
C ARG A 145 -17.24 15.47 -10.45
N SER A 146 -17.71 15.28 -9.23
CA SER A 146 -19.07 14.81 -8.96
C SER A 146 -19.93 15.77 -8.18
N THR A 147 -19.46 17.00 -7.94
CA THR A 147 -20.27 18.00 -7.22
C THR A 147 -21.01 18.85 -8.25
N PRO A 148 -22.33 18.63 -8.44
CA PRO A 148 -23.12 19.53 -9.26
C PRO A 148 -23.01 20.96 -8.74
N GLY A 149 -22.64 21.91 -9.59
CA GLY A 149 -22.66 23.35 -9.27
C GLY A 149 -21.33 23.99 -8.88
N ILE A 150 -20.19 23.28 -8.91
CA ILE A 150 -18.89 23.97 -8.89
C ILE A 150 -18.56 24.41 -10.32
N THR A 151 -18.93 25.63 -10.64
CA THR A 151 -18.48 26.30 -11.85
C THR A 151 -17.08 26.84 -11.59
N ILE A 152 -16.08 26.22 -12.17
CA ILE A 152 -14.78 26.87 -12.34
C ILE A 152 -15.01 27.91 -13.44
N PRO A 153 -14.80 29.21 -13.20
CA PRO A 153 -15.20 30.26 -14.14
C PRO A 153 -14.60 30.17 -15.55
N ALA A 154 -13.60 29.32 -15.75
CA ALA A 154 -12.96 29.09 -17.04
C ALA A 154 -13.26 27.70 -17.66
N PHE A 155 -14.06 26.86 -16.98
CA PHE A 155 -14.30 25.50 -17.46
C PHE A 155 -15.64 24.99 -16.91
N ASN A 156 -16.66 25.00 -17.75
CA ASN A 156 -17.94 24.41 -17.41
C ASN A 156 -17.88 22.91 -17.74
N TYR A 157 -17.85 22.08 -16.71
CA TYR A 157 -17.79 20.62 -16.85
C TYR A 157 -19.04 20.07 -17.55
N ASP A 158 -20.21 20.64 -17.27
CA ASP A 158 -21.47 20.21 -17.88
C ASP A 158 -21.51 20.54 -19.38
N ASP A 159 -20.99 21.71 -19.78
CA ASP A 159 -20.86 22.06 -21.18
C ASP A 159 -19.81 21.16 -21.87
N TRP A 160 -18.71 20.86 -21.20
CA TRP A 160 -17.71 19.95 -21.74
C TRP A 160 -18.21 18.52 -21.85
N ALA A 161 -18.94 18.02 -20.87
CA ALA A 161 -19.55 16.70 -20.90
C ALA A 161 -20.67 16.61 -21.95
N ASN A 162 -21.42 17.70 -22.16
CA ASN A 162 -22.54 17.77 -23.07
C ASN A 162 -22.15 18.16 -24.51
N THR A 163 -20.97 18.72 -24.76
CA THR A 163 -20.49 19.12 -26.10
C THR A 163 -19.91 17.98 -26.92
N GLY A 164 -20.21 16.74 -26.60
CA GLY A 164 -19.72 15.57 -27.31
C GLY A 164 -18.30 15.15 -26.89
N ALA A 165 -17.75 15.75 -25.84
CA ALA A 165 -16.61 15.23 -25.11
C ALA A 165 -17.05 14.03 -24.25
N ASN A 166 -17.70 13.07 -24.89
CA ASN A 166 -18.11 11.81 -24.31
C ASN A 166 -16.89 10.93 -24.02
N GLU A 167 -17.13 9.76 -23.49
CA GLU A 167 -16.06 8.80 -23.14
C GLU A 167 -15.06 8.53 -24.28
N ALA A 168 -15.49 8.66 -25.55
CA ALA A 168 -14.63 8.48 -26.70
C ALA A 168 -13.63 9.64 -26.91
N ASN A 169 -13.92 10.82 -26.39
CA ASN A 169 -13.06 11.99 -26.48
C ASN A 169 -12.27 12.27 -25.19
N MET A 170 -12.49 11.50 -24.15
CA MET A 170 -11.66 11.55 -22.93
C MET A 170 -10.31 10.90 -23.20
N VAL A 171 -9.33 11.73 -23.49
CA VAL A 171 -7.94 11.27 -23.61
C VAL A 171 -7.44 10.93 -22.22
N LYS A 172 -7.30 9.64 -21.94
CA LYS A 172 -6.62 9.19 -20.73
C LYS A 172 -5.17 9.67 -20.78
N SER A 173 -4.61 10.04 -19.65
CA SER A 173 -3.20 10.51 -19.57
C SER A 173 -2.19 9.50 -20.14
N SER A 174 -2.49 8.20 -20.06
CA SER A 174 -1.72 7.14 -20.71
C SER A 174 -1.75 7.21 -22.25
N LEU A 175 -2.86 7.67 -22.84
CA LEU A 175 -2.97 7.84 -24.30
C LEU A 175 -2.25 9.10 -24.78
N ILE A 176 -2.19 10.17 -23.97
CA ILE A 176 -1.39 11.36 -24.27
C ILE A 176 0.09 10.98 -24.39
N TYR A 177 0.59 10.16 -23.49
CA TYR A 177 1.96 9.67 -23.56
C TYR A 177 2.21 8.80 -24.79
N GLN A 178 1.31 7.86 -25.09
CA GLN A 178 1.42 7.02 -26.29
C GLN A 178 1.40 7.86 -27.57
N CYS A 179 0.49 8.81 -27.68
CA CYS A 179 0.43 9.70 -28.83
C CYS A 179 1.71 10.55 -29.00
N ALA A 180 2.33 10.99 -27.88
CA ALA A 180 3.57 11.75 -27.94
C ALA A 180 4.77 10.89 -28.39
N VAL A 181 4.81 9.61 -28.01
CA VAL A 181 5.89 8.69 -28.38
C VAL A 181 5.73 8.13 -29.81
N GLU A 182 4.50 8.01 -30.30
CA GLU A 182 4.24 7.47 -31.65
C GLU A 182 4.39 8.52 -32.77
N HIS A 183 4.53 9.81 -32.42
CA HIS A 183 4.62 10.91 -33.38
C HIS A 183 6.00 11.63 -33.38
N ASP A 184 7.00 11.13 -32.66
CA ASP A 184 8.40 11.47 -32.76
C ASP A 184 9.15 10.48 -33.70
#